data_dfd00dc46a95d29e96f61f9cb699f823
#
_entry.id   dfd00dc46a95d29e96f61f9cb699f823
#
_cell.length_a   1.000
_cell.length_b   1.000
_cell.length_c   1.000
_cell.angle_alpha   90.00
_cell.angle_beta   90.00
_cell.angle_gamma   90.00
#
_symmetry.space_group_name_H-M   'P 1'
#
loop_
_entity.id
_entity.type
_entity.pdbx_description
1 polymer ?
#
loop_
_entity_poly.entity_id
_entity_poly.type
_entity_poly.pdbx_seq_one_letter_code
_entity_poly.pdbx_strand_id
1 'polypeptide(L)'
;MKRLFFGFCLLASIILFGLACSRSEKLSGDEFLIEGELSGVEDGTVIDLVRWDENTGKVIASDTLRNGHFIFKENAESDTDKLSVSPRGEDFPSMSLHVWAAPGVKIKIKGSGKIHPLWSVISSAPYQKEQNLYTDKSRDIIAESASISIERSKVIPKIMSASSREEALPYMKIVDSLDAIAEPLWLAQIFADVELMEKASDISLIWLEKMVSVAYYSKPSNDSKEYYGELREKAEKLYGKMSEENKNTLYGARITANLYPPTIVGVGDDFIDADFLDINGNTKHLSDYSGKYLLLDFWSSGCGPCIMAFPEMKEIADNFRENLTIISISLDSDSRWKEALDTHNLTWTNIRDPKSYGGLAANYGVVGIPYYAIISPEGKVVDKWGGYGEGLLKKKVEELIR
;
A
#
# COMPACT_ATOMS: atom_id res chain seq x y z
N MET A 1 -25.52 71.78 -45.52
CA MET A 1 -26.35 70.58 -45.63
C MET A 1 -25.42 69.38 -45.99
N LYS A 2 -24.92 68.65 -45.02
CA LYS A 2 -24.10 67.48 -45.29
C LYS A 2 -24.76 66.30 -44.57
N ARG A 3 -25.17 65.28 -45.33
CA ARG A 3 -25.75 64.04 -44.86
C ARG A 3 -24.62 63.12 -44.41
N LEU A 4 -24.61 62.71 -43.17
CA LEU A 4 -23.79 61.64 -42.69
C LEU A 4 -24.45 60.26 -42.95
N PHE A 5 -23.77 59.42 -43.68
CA PHE A 5 -24.09 58.01 -43.83
C PHE A 5 -23.41 57.20 -42.68
N PHE A 6 -24.23 56.56 -41.83
CA PHE A 6 -23.75 55.55 -40.85
C PHE A 6 -23.72 54.22 -41.58
N GLY A 7 -22.51 53.72 -41.84
CA GLY A 7 -22.30 52.36 -42.28
C GLY A 7 -22.30 51.38 -41.15
N PHE A 8 -23.20 50.42 -41.15
CA PHE A 8 -23.27 49.29 -40.25
C PHE A 8 -22.27 48.24 -40.74
N CYS A 9 -21.12 48.08 -40.03
CA CYS A 9 -20.21 46.94 -40.23
C CYS A 9 -20.72 45.74 -39.43
N LEU A 10 -21.32 44.78 -40.11
CA LEU A 10 -21.58 43.44 -39.57
C LEU A 10 -20.25 42.68 -39.48
N LEU A 11 -19.71 42.55 -38.29
CA LEU A 11 -18.62 41.65 -38.01
C LEU A 11 -19.18 40.21 -37.90
N ALA A 12 -19.06 39.46 -38.97
CA ALA A 12 -19.29 38.03 -38.99
C ALA A 12 -18.13 37.36 -38.25
N SER A 13 -18.38 36.96 -37.01
CA SER A 13 -17.45 36.11 -36.26
C SER A 13 -17.45 34.69 -36.85
N ILE A 14 -16.50 34.44 -37.72
CA ILE A 14 -16.22 33.08 -38.20
C ILE A 14 -15.63 32.32 -37.00
N ILE A 15 -16.46 31.49 -36.35
CA ILE A 15 -16.01 30.48 -35.40
C ILE A 15 -15.31 29.42 -36.25
N LEU A 16 -14.00 29.52 -36.33
CA LEU A 16 -13.15 28.42 -36.79
C LEU A 16 -13.24 27.29 -35.76
N PHE A 17 -14.12 26.34 -36.01
CA PHE A 17 -14.00 25.01 -35.45
C PHE A 17 -12.69 24.43 -35.98
N GLY A 18 -11.62 24.60 -35.22
CA GLY A 18 -10.37 23.91 -35.45
C GLY A 18 -10.63 22.41 -35.31
N LEU A 19 -10.68 21.73 -36.46
CA LEU A 19 -10.40 20.28 -36.50
C LEU A 19 -9.02 20.09 -35.84
N ALA A 20 -9.01 19.78 -34.57
CA ALA A 20 -7.83 19.27 -33.92
C ALA A 20 -7.52 17.90 -34.56
N CYS A 21 -6.75 17.95 -35.64
CA CYS A 21 -6.01 16.80 -36.12
C CYS A 21 -5.23 16.29 -34.91
N SER A 22 -5.60 15.15 -34.34
CA SER A 22 -4.86 14.50 -33.29
C SER A 22 -3.48 14.12 -33.85
N ARG A 23 -2.54 15.06 -33.81
CA ARG A 23 -1.14 14.70 -33.91
C ARG A 23 -0.90 13.75 -32.75
N SER A 24 -0.64 12.51 -33.06
CA SER A 24 -0.21 11.54 -32.06
C SER A 24 1.02 12.13 -31.37
N GLU A 25 0.81 12.72 -30.21
CA GLU A 25 1.89 13.30 -29.43
C GLU A 25 2.86 12.16 -29.15
N LYS A 26 4.09 12.32 -29.64
CA LYS A 26 5.13 11.31 -29.46
C LYS A 26 5.66 11.46 -28.04
N LEU A 27 5.43 10.45 -27.21
CA LEU A 27 5.99 10.39 -25.87
C LEU A 27 7.52 10.32 -26.01
N SER A 28 8.23 11.01 -25.10
CA SER A 28 9.69 11.07 -25.09
C SER A 28 10.24 10.29 -23.90
N GLY A 29 11.35 9.59 -24.11
CA GLY A 29 12.06 8.89 -23.03
C GLY A 29 11.15 7.93 -22.25
N ASP A 30 11.10 8.12 -20.94
CA ASP A 30 10.36 7.26 -20.00
C ASP A 30 8.90 7.72 -19.79
N GLU A 31 8.40 8.71 -20.58
CA GLU A 31 7.06 9.23 -20.44
C GLU A 31 5.98 8.17 -20.75
N PHE A 32 4.89 8.19 -19.97
CA PHE A 32 3.61 7.57 -20.29
C PHE A 32 2.49 8.61 -20.29
N LEU A 33 1.33 8.26 -20.88
CA LEU A 33 0.16 9.12 -20.97
C LEU A 33 -1.08 8.35 -20.50
N ILE A 34 -1.83 8.93 -19.57
CA ILE A 34 -3.17 8.45 -19.17
C ILE A 34 -4.20 9.49 -19.62
N GLU A 35 -5.18 9.05 -20.41
CA GLU A 35 -6.34 9.86 -20.83
C GLU A 35 -7.60 9.24 -20.23
N GLY A 36 -8.34 10.01 -19.43
CA GLY A 36 -9.60 9.60 -18.80
C GLY A 36 -10.80 10.27 -19.45
N GLU A 37 -11.86 9.48 -19.69
CA GLU A 37 -13.16 9.90 -20.15
C GLU A 37 -14.24 9.34 -19.22
N LEU A 38 -14.87 10.19 -18.42
CA LEU A 38 -15.81 9.82 -17.38
C LEU A 38 -17.19 10.43 -17.61
N SER A 39 -18.23 9.67 -17.26
CA SER A 39 -19.61 10.15 -17.23
C SER A 39 -20.20 9.90 -15.83
N GLY A 40 -21.14 10.77 -15.40
CA GLY A 40 -21.75 10.64 -14.06
C GLY A 40 -20.80 10.90 -12.90
N VAL A 41 -19.69 11.58 -13.17
CA VAL A 41 -18.77 12.18 -12.20
C VAL A 41 -18.78 13.68 -12.42
N GLU A 42 -18.87 14.45 -11.35
CA GLU A 42 -19.02 15.90 -11.40
C GLU A 42 -17.73 16.59 -11.86
N ASP A 43 -17.83 17.57 -12.76
CA ASP A 43 -16.71 18.44 -13.11
C ASP A 43 -16.21 19.18 -11.84
N GLY A 44 -14.91 19.38 -11.76
CA GLY A 44 -14.27 19.89 -10.54
C GLY A 44 -13.77 18.79 -9.60
N THR A 45 -14.16 17.52 -9.79
CA THR A 45 -13.60 16.39 -9.04
C THR A 45 -12.09 16.30 -9.28
N VAL A 46 -11.31 16.30 -8.20
CA VAL A 46 -9.86 16.07 -8.29
C VAL A 46 -9.59 14.58 -8.41
N ILE A 47 -8.80 14.22 -9.39
CA ILE A 47 -8.34 12.85 -9.63
C ILE A 47 -6.87 12.79 -9.28
N ASP A 48 -6.48 11.89 -8.39
CA ASP A 48 -5.10 11.65 -8.02
C ASP A 48 -4.53 10.46 -8.81
N LEU A 49 -3.29 10.61 -9.27
CA LEU A 49 -2.47 9.51 -9.73
C LEU A 49 -1.52 9.12 -8.61
N VAL A 50 -1.65 7.88 -8.15
CA VAL A 50 -0.88 7.35 -7.02
C VAL A 50 0.08 6.28 -7.55
N ARG A 51 1.37 6.41 -7.27
CA ARG A 51 2.36 5.36 -7.51
C ARG A 51 2.47 4.47 -6.29
N TRP A 52 2.46 3.17 -6.51
CA TRP A 52 2.59 2.18 -5.46
C TRP A 52 4.00 1.60 -5.46
N ASP A 53 4.60 1.67 -4.30
CA ASP A 53 5.84 0.99 -4.02
C ASP A 53 5.56 0.00 -2.89
N GLU A 54 5.50 -1.28 -3.22
CA GLU A 54 5.10 -2.37 -2.34
C GLU A 54 3.74 -2.10 -1.66
N ASN A 55 3.74 -1.62 -0.41
CA ASN A 55 2.53 -1.41 0.39
C ASN A 55 2.16 0.08 0.56
N THR A 56 2.96 1.00 0.01
CA THR A 56 2.80 2.44 0.24
C THR A 56 2.47 3.17 -1.06
N GLY A 57 1.39 3.96 -1.07
CA GLY A 57 1.00 4.82 -2.18
C GLY A 57 1.52 6.26 -2.00
N LYS A 58 2.07 6.86 -3.06
CA LYS A 58 2.47 8.27 -3.11
C LYS A 58 1.73 8.95 -4.25
N VAL A 59 1.02 10.05 -3.97
CA VAL A 59 0.43 10.88 -5.02
C VAL A 59 1.57 11.52 -5.80
N ILE A 60 1.66 11.22 -7.10
CA ILE A 60 2.69 11.75 -8.01
C ILE A 60 2.15 12.88 -8.90
N ALA A 61 0.84 12.87 -9.16
CA ALA A 61 0.16 13.92 -9.92
C ALA A 61 -1.30 14.04 -9.50
N SER A 62 -1.91 15.18 -9.77
CA SER A 62 -3.34 15.41 -9.61
C SER A 62 -3.86 16.22 -10.79
N ASP A 63 -5.04 15.88 -11.30
CA ASP A 63 -5.75 16.67 -12.29
C ASP A 63 -7.21 16.89 -11.85
N THR A 64 -7.85 17.90 -12.41
CA THR A 64 -9.24 18.22 -12.12
C THR A 64 -10.11 17.86 -13.31
N LEU A 65 -11.16 17.09 -13.09
CA LEU A 65 -12.10 16.69 -14.15
C LEU A 65 -12.77 17.91 -14.80
N ARG A 66 -12.71 18.02 -16.12
CA ARG A 66 -13.32 19.08 -16.92
C ARG A 66 -14.01 18.50 -18.14
N ASN A 67 -15.30 18.76 -18.27
CA ASN A 67 -16.14 18.16 -19.33
C ASN A 67 -16.02 16.63 -19.39
N GLY A 68 -15.89 15.99 -18.23
CA GLY A 68 -15.72 14.55 -18.11
C GLY A 68 -14.32 14.02 -18.47
N HIS A 69 -13.31 14.89 -18.66
CA HIS A 69 -11.95 14.47 -19.05
C HIS A 69 -10.91 14.83 -17.99
N PHE A 70 -9.90 13.96 -17.86
CA PHE A 70 -8.67 14.21 -17.14
C PHE A 70 -7.46 13.61 -17.89
N ILE A 71 -6.27 14.10 -17.59
CA ILE A 71 -5.04 13.68 -18.26
C ILE A 71 -3.86 13.66 -17.29
N PHE A 72 -3.00 12.62 -17.40
CA PHE A 72 -1.70 12.58 -16.74
C PHE A 72 -0.63 12.27 -17.77
N LYS A 73 0.47 13.01 -17.69
CA LYS A 73 1.68 12.78 -18.47
C LYS A 73 2.86 12.81 -17.52
N GLU A 74 3.39 11.61 -17.23
CA GLU A 74 4.41 11.41 -16.20
C GLU A 74 5.48 10.44 -16.69
N ASN A 75 6.59 10.33 -15.97
CA ASN A 75 7.65 9.36 -16.27
C ASN A 75 7.39 8.05 -15.52
N ALA A 76 7.52 6.94 -16.23
CA ALA A 76 7.57 5.61 -15.61
C ALA A 76 8.91 5.41 -14.91
N GLU A 77 8.90 4.80 -13.73
CA GLU A 77 10.13 4.46 -13.00
C GLU A 77 10.66 3.07 -13.38
N SER A 78 9.83 2.27 -14.07
CA SER A 78 10.19 0.94 -14.54
C SER A 78 9.31 0.51 -15.71
N ASP A 79 9.64 -0.62 -16.33
CA ASP A 79 8.80 -1.24 -17.38
C ASP A 79 7.47 -1.81 -16.84
N THR A 80 7.30 -1.84 -15.51
CA THR A 80 6.14 -2.40 -14.82
C THR A 80 5.71 -1.52 -13.65
N ASP A 81 5.53 -0.21 -13.92
CA ASP A 81 5.19 0.78 -12.91
C ASP A 81 3.73 0.62 -12.46
N LYS A 82 3.54 0.32 -11.18
CA LYS A 82 2.22 0.09 -10.59
C LYS A 82 1.63 1.39 -10.08
N LEU A 83 0.53 1.77 -10.67
CA LEU A 83 -0.20 2.99 -10.36
C LEU A 83 -1.62 2.69 -9.93
N SER A 84 -2.28 3.69 -9.34
CA SER A 84 -3.73 3.72 -9.23
C SER A 84 -4.27 5.12 -9.52
N VAL A 85 -5.51 5.16 -10.00
CA VAL A 85 -6.27 6.38 -10.19
C VAL A 85 -7.34 6.45 -9.11
N SER A 86 -7.36 7.55 -8.36
CA SER A 86 -8.21 7.72 -7.18
C SER A 86 -8.89 9.09 -7.20
N PRO A 87 -10.21 9.18 -7.43
CA PRO A 87 -10.94 10.40 -7.25
C PRO A 87 -11.03 10.81 -5.78
N ARG A 88 -10.96 12.11 -5.49
CA ARG A 88 -11.18 12.65 -4.14
C ARG A 88 -12.68 12.85 -3.88
N GLY A 89 -13.14 12.46 -2.71
CA GLY A 89 -14.50 12.70 -2.22
C GLY A 89 -15.04 11.55 -1.40
N GLU A 90 -15.96 11.85 -0.49
CA GLU A 90 -16.57 10.86 0.41
C GLU A 90 -17.52 9.90 -0.31
N ASP A 91 -17.95 10.24 -1.50
CA ASP A 91 -18.83 9.42 -2.34
C ASP A 91 -18.08 8.40 -3.20
N PHE A 92 -16.76 8.38 -3.14
CA PHE A 92 -15.94 7.38 -3.82
C PHE A 92 -15.50 6.29 -2.85
N PRO A 93 -15.47 5.02 -3.27
CA PRO A 93 -15.00 3.96 -2.40
C PRO A 93 -13.49 4.09 -2.11
N SER A 94 -13.06 3.74 -0.90
CA SER A 94 -11.66 3.63 -0.53
C SER A 94 -11.03 2.37 -1.13
N MET A 95 -11.13 2.22 -2.44
CA MET A 95 -10.61 1.12 -3.24
C MET A 95 -9.78 1.73 -4.38
N SER A 96 -8.89 0.94 -4.98
CA SER A 96 -8.01 1.46 -6.05
C SER A 96 -8.44 0.97 -7.42
N LEU A 97 -8.43 1.87 -8.43
CA LEU A 97 -8.36 1.48 -9.83
C LEU A 97 -6.88 1.28 -10.17
N HIS A 98 -6.45 0.03 -10.25
CA HIS A 98 -5.06 -0.28 -10.58
C HIS A 98 -4.78 -0.08 -12.08
N VAL A 99 -3.68 0.62 -12.35
CA VAL A 99 -3.20 0.96 -13.68
C VAL A 99 -1.73 0.60 -13.77
N TRP A 100 -1.35 -0.13 -14.81
CA TRP A 100 0.04 -0.45 -15.09
C TRP A 100 0.58 0.45 -16.18
N ALA A 101 1.69 1.11 -15.93
CA ALA A 101 2.39 1.97 -16.87
C ALA A 101 3.75 1.41 -17.25
N ALA A 102 4.28 1.88 -18.38
CA ALA A 102 5.62 1.61 -18.87
C ALA A 102 6.04 2.75 -19.81
N PRO A 103 7.34 2.93 -20.07
CA PRO A 103 7.83 3.91 -21.04
C PRO A 103 7.13 3.83 -22.40
N GLY A 104 6.67 4.95 -22.93
CA GLY A 104 6.02 5.06 -24.23
C GLY A 104 4.56 4.60 -24.28
N VAL A 105 3.98 4.09 -23.19
CA VAL A 105 2.62 3.53 -23.18
C VAL A 105 1.56 4.64 -23.09
N LYS A 106 0.50 4.50 -23.89
CA LYS A 106 -0.72 5.29 -23.79
C LYS A 106 -1.83 4.45 -23.16
N ILE A 107 -2.44 4.99 -22.12
CA ILE A 107 -3.46 4.33 -21.30
C ILE A 107 -4.75 5.13 -21.45
N LYS A 108 -5.85 4.44 -21.75
CA LYS A 108 -7.18 5.04 -21.79
C LYS A 108 -8.03 4.51 -20.66
N ILE A 109 -8.65 5.41 -19.90
CA ILE A 109 -9.58 5.08 -18.83
C ILE A 109 -10.97 5.57 -19.25
N LYS A 110 -11.96 4.67 -19.23
CA LYS A 110 -13.35 5.00 -19.48
C LYS A 110 -14.20 4.54 -18.31
N GLY A 111 -15.04 5.44 -17.79
CA GLY A 111 -15.85 5.15 -16.64
C GLY A 111 -17.21 5.82 -16.62
N SER A 112 -18.12 5.23 -15.84
CA SER A 112 -19.43 5.82 -15.57
C SER A 112 -19.73 5.68 -14.07
N GLY A 113 -20.19 6.79 -13.46
CA GLY A 113 -20.51 6.85 -12.04
C GLY A 113 -19.28 6.77 -11.13
N LYS A 114 -19.51 6.64 -9.80
CA LYS A 114 -18.51 6.85 -8.75
C LYS A 114 -17.78 5.57 -8.31
N ILE A 115 -18.13 4.39 -8.84
CA ILE A 115 -17.43 3.13 -8.52
C ILE A 115 -16.18 3.02 -9.41
N HIS A 116 -15.19 3.86 -9.13
CA HIS A 116 -13.98 3.97 -9.94
C HIS A 116 -13.13 2.68 -10.06
N PRO A 117 -13.12 1.72 -9.12
CA PRO A 117 -12.41 0.46 -9.34
C PRO A 117 -12.92 -0.35 -10.53
N LEU A 118 -14.13 -0.04 -11.02
CA LEU A 118 -14.76 -0.70 -12.18
C LEU A 118 -14.63 0.09 -13.48
N TRP A 119 -13.98 1.24 -13.49
CA TRP A 119 -13.68 1.92 -14.74
C TRP A 119 -12.78 1.06 -15.61
N SER A 120 -13.03 1.07 -16.92
CA SER A 120 -12.28 0.27 -17.88
C SER A 120 -10.91 0.89 -18.13
N VAL A 121 -9.84 0.10 -18.03
CA VAL A 121 -8.47 0.50 -18.36
C VAL A 121 -8.02 -0.24 -19.62
N ILE A 122 -7.71 0.52 -20.67
CA ILE A 122 -7.24 0.00 -21.96
C ILE A 122 -5.78 0.42 -22.14
N SER A 123 -4.88 -0.54 -22.13
CA SER A 123 -3.43 -0.32 -22.19
C SER A 123 -2.71 -1.51 -22.80
N SER A 124 -1.55 -1.26 -23.42
CA SER A 124 -0.60 -2.27 -23.83
C SER A 124 0.51 -2.52 -22.79
N ALA A 125 0.45 -1.85 -21.62
CA ALA A 125 1.42 -2.05 -20.57
C ALA A 125 1.42 -3.51 -20.08
N PRO A 126 2.58 -4.06 -19.69
CA PRO A 126 2.65 -5.36 -19.05
C PRO A 126 1.68 -5.44 -17.86
N TYR A 127 1.16 -6.62 -17.59
CA TYR A 127 0.20 -6.93 -16.52
C TYR A 127 -1.19 -6.27 -16.61
N GLN A 128 -1.44 -5.19 -17.39
CA GLN A 128 -2.77 -4.58 -17.42
C GLN A 128 -3.85 -5.54 -17.90
N LYS A 129 -3.55 -6.36 -18.89
CA LYS A 129 -4.51 -7.38 -19.39
C LYS A 129 -4.86 -8.39 -18.31
N GLU A 130 -3.88 -8.84 -17.56
CA GLU A 130 -4.08 -9.78 -16.46
C GLU A 130 -4.86 -9.12 -15.31
N GLN A 131 -4.49 -7.89 -14.92
CA GLN A 131 -5.23 -7.09 -13.94
C GLN A 131 -6.72 -6.97 -14.30
N ASN A 132 -7.03 -6.71 -15.57
CA ASN A 132 -8.41 -6.62 -16.05
C ASN A 132 -9.16 -7.95 -15.91
N LEU A 133 -8.51 -9.11 -16.15
CA LEU A 133 -9.14 -10.42 -15.96
C LEU A 133 -9.61 -10.63 -14.51
N TYR A 134 -8.79 -10.28 -13.52
CA TYR A 134 -9.17 -10.36 -12.11
C TYR A 134 -10.31 -9.39 -11.77
N THR A 135 -10.23 -8.15 -12.27
CA THR A 135 -11.30 -7.15 -12.08
C THR A 135 -12.63 -7.61 -12.70
N ASP A 136 -12.59 -8.10 -13.94
CA ASP A 136 -13.80 -8.54 -14.65
C ASP A 136 -14.42 -9.80 -14.01
N LYS A 137 -13.60 -10.73 -13.54
CA LYS A 137 -14.07 -11.93 -12.81
C LYS A 137 -14.82 -11.57 -11.53
N SER A 138 -14.43 -10.51 -10.85
CA SER A 138 -14.99 -10.08 -9.56
C SER A 138 -15.86 -8.82 -9.65
N ARG A 139 -16.31 -8.43 -10.84
CA ARG A 139 -17.00 -7.16 -11.11
C ARG A 139 -18.18 -6.88 -10.18
N ASP A 140 -19.07 -7.86 -10.02
CA ASP A 140 -20.28 -7.70 -9.19
C ASP A 140 -19.91 -7.62 -7.70
N ILE A 141 -18.94 -8.43 -7.27
CA ILE A 141 -18.41 -8.41 -5.90
C ILE A 141 -17.77 -7.05 -5.58
N ILE A 142 -16.99 -6.51 -6.51
CA ILE A 142 -16.35 -5.19 -6.37
C ILE A 142 -17.43 -4.10 -6.28
N ALA A 143 -18.50 -4.18 -7.08
CA ALA A 143 -19.59 -3.20 -7.05
C ALA A 143 -20.29 -3.18 -5.68
N GLU A 144 -20.58 -4.33 -5.10
CA GLU A 144 -21.21 -4.45 -3.79
C GLU A 144 -20.24 -3.99 -2.67
N SER A 145 -18.99 -4.43 -2.70
CA SER A 145 -17.95 -4.02 -1.76
C SER A 145 -17.71 -2.52 -1.79
N ALA A 146 -17.79 -1.89 -2.96
CA ALA A 146 -17.62 -0.45 -3.13
C ALA A 146 -18.70 0.34 -2.38
N SER A 147 -19.94 -0.13 -2.38
CA SER A 147 -21.04 0.52 -1.64
C SER A 147 -20.78 0.49 -0.13
N ILE A 148 -20.31 -0.62 0.40
CA ILE A 148 -19.92 -0.77 1.81
C ILE A 148 -18.73 0.14 2.14
N SER A 149 -17.75 0.18 1.24
CA SER A 149 -16.55 1.02 1.39
C SER A 149 -16.90 2.52 1.46
N ILE A 150 -17.86 2.99 0.66
CA ILE A 150 -18.37 4.38 0.72
C ILE A 150 -18.98 4.68 2.09
N GLU A 151 -19.83 3.79 2.60
CA GLU A 151 -20.43 4.00 3.94
C GLU A 151 -19.37 3.98 5.05
N ARG A 152 -18.38 3.12 4.95
CA ARG A 152 -17.25 3.04 5.88
C ARG A 152 -16.41 4.33 5.86
N SER A 153 -16.16 4.92 4.68
CA SER A 153 -15.40 6.17 4.51
C SER A 153 -16.04 7.36 5.25
N LYS A 154 -17.38 7.39 5.35
CA LYS A 154 -18.12 8.44 6.07
C LYS A 154 -18.01 8.32 7.58
N VAL A 155 -17.67 7.12 8.09
CA VAL A 155 -17.59 6.84 9.54
C VAL A 155 -16.18 6.98 10.09
N ILE A 156 -15.15 6.60 9.33
CA ILE A 156 -13.75 6.64 9.77
C ILE A 156 -13.30 8.02 10.29
N PRO A 157 -13.59 9.15 9.61
CA PRO A 157 -13.21 10.47 10.12
C PRO A 157 -13.80 10.79 11.51
N LYS A 158 -15.01 10.27 11.83
CA LYS A 158 -15.65 10.44 13.13
C LYS A 158 -14.92 9.69 14.24
N ILE A 159 -14.37 8.51 13.94
CA ILE A 159 -13.52 7.77 14.86
C ILE A 159 -12.20 8.52 15.09
N MET A 160 -11.60 9.04 14.02
CA MET A 160 -10.31 9.75 14.10
C MET A 160 -10.42 11.10 14.82
N SER A 161 -11.56 11.77 14.74
CA SER A 161 -11.81 13.06 15.42
C SER A 161 -12.32 12.93 16.85
N ALA A 162 -12.62 11.72 17.33
CA ALA A 162 -13.12 11.48 18.67
C ALA A 162 -12.05 11.81 19.73
N SER A 163 -12.45 12.55 20.76
CA SER A 163 -11.57 12.98 21.86
C SER A 163 -11.27 11.84 22.86
N SER A 164 -12.05 10.77 22.80
CA SER A 164 -11.90 9.59 23.68
C SER A 164 -12.38 8.31 23.00
N ARG A 165 -11.93 7.16 23.54
CA ARG A 165 -12.40 5.85 23.10
C ARG A 165 -13.92 5.67 23.28
N GLU A 166 -14.48 6.25 24.34
CA GLU A 166 -15.92 6.17 24.63
C GLU A 166 -16.73 6.91 23.55
N GLU A 167 -16.27 8.07 23.13
CA GLU A 167 -16.85 8.84 22.03
C GLU A 167 -16.72 8.11 20.68
N ALA A 168 -15.59 7.43 20.43
CA ALA A 168 -15.36 6.66 19.21
C ALA A 168 -16.19 5.36 19.14
N LEU A 169 -16.55 4.76 20.28
CA LEU A 169 -17.13 3.42 20.38
C LEU A 169 -18.40 3.20 19.53
N PRO A 170 -19.37 4.14 19.45
CA PRO A 170 -20.55 3.97 18.59
C PRO A 170 -20.18 3.84 17.10
N TYR A 171 -19.21 4.62 16.65
CA TYR A 171 -18.72 4.62 15.27
C TYR A 171 -17.91 3.35 14.95
N MET A 172 -17.10 2.88 15.91
CA MET A 172 -16.41 1.59 15.78
C MET A 172 -17.39 0.44 15.58
N LYS A 173 -18.51 0.39 16.33
CA LYS A 173 -19.54 -0.63 16.15
C LYS A 173 -20.21 -0.58 14.77
N ILE A 174 -20.33 0.60 14.17
CA ILE A 174 -20.84 0.73 12.79
C ILE A 174 -19.82 0.12 11.82
N VAL A 175 -18.54 0.42 11.98
CA VAL A 175 -17.47 -0.17 11.16
C VAL A 175 -17.43 -1.67 11.31
N ASP A 176 -17.50 -2.22 12.54
CA ASP A 176 -17.54 -3.67 12.79
C ASP A 176 -18.73 -4.33 12.08
N SER A 177 -19.89 -3.67 12.06
CA SER A 177 -21.08 -4.16 11.35
C SER A 177 -20.90 -4.14 9.82
N LEU A 178 -20.29 -3.09 9.27
CA LEU A 178 -19.98 -2.99 7.85
C LEU A 178 -18.93 -4.04 7.43
N ASP A 179 -17.90 -4.23 8.25
CA ASP A 179 -16.85 -5.23 8.02
C ASP A 179 -17.42 -6.66 8.06
N ALA A 180 -18.38 -6.95 8.93
CA ALA A 180 -19.08 -8.23 8.97
C ALA A 180 -19.93 -8.50 7.69
N ILE A 181 -20.49 -7.46 7.07
CA ILE A 181 -21.19 -7.57 5.78
C ILE A 181 -20.16 -7.72 4.64
N ALA A 182 -19.01 -7.09 4.72
CA ALA A 182 -17.98 -7.14 3.69
C ALA A 182 -17.18 -8.46 3.69
N GLU A 183 -17.02 -9.13 4.84
CA GLU A 183 -16.21 -10.37 4.97
C GLU A 183 -16.59 -11.45 3.95
N PRO A 184 -17.89 -11.80 3.75
CA PRO A 184 -18.27 -12.79 2.72
C PRO A 184 -17.90 -12.37 1.29
N LEU A 185 -17.96 -11.07 0.98
CA LEU A 185 -17.60 -10.54 -0.34
C LEU A 185 -16.10 -10.65 -0.58
N TRP A 186 -15.27 -10.32 0.41
CA TRP A 186 -13.83 -10.49 0.31
C TRP A 186 -13.43 -11.94 0.09
N LEU A 187 -14.10 -12.87 0.81
CA LEU A 187 -13.87 -14.29 0.60
C LEU A 187 -14.30 -14.74 -0.78
N ALA A 188 -15.45 -14.32 -1.27
CA ALA A 188 -15.91 -14.63 -2.61
C ALA A 188 -14.93 -14.13 -3.67
N GLN A 189 -14.34 -12.93 -3.47
CA GLN A 189 -13.29 -12.40 -4.34
C GLN A 189 -12.02 -13.26 -4.30
N ILE A 190 -11.59 -13.71 -3.11
CA ILE A 190 -10.41 -14.57 -2.95
C ILE A 190 -10.63 -15.90 -3.69
N PHE A 191 -11.79 -16.52 -3.57
CA PHE A 191 -12.10 -17.75 -4.31
C PHE A 191 -12.14 -17.52 -5.82
N ALA A 192 -12.68 -16.38 -6.29
CA ALA A 192 -12.66 -16.00 -7.69
C ALA A 192 -11.23 -15.79 -8.22
N ASP A 193 -10.37 -15.16 -7.40
CA ASP A 193 -8.93 -15.00 -7.72
C ASP A 193 -8.24 -16.37 -7.80
N VAL A 194 -8.50 -17.29 -6.85
CA VAL A 194 -7.96 -18.67 -6.85
C VAL A 194 -8.32 -19.43 -8.12
N GLU A 195 -9.56 -19.32 -8.59
CA GLU A 195 -9.98 -19.97 -9.85
C GLU A 195 -9.16 -19.51 -11.06
N LEU A 196 -8.78 -18.23 -11.14
CA LEU A 196 -7.92 -17.71 -12.20
C LEU A 196 -6.48 -18.17 -12.02
N MET A 197 -5.98 -18.15 -10.77
CA MET A 197 -4.63 -18.60 -10.43
C MET A 197 -4.41 -20.09 -10.71
N GLU A 198 -5.42 -20.93 -10.48
CA GLU A 198 -5.35 -22.38 -10.81
C GLU A 198 -5.18 -22.63 -12.31
N LYS A 199 -5.75 -21.76 -13.15
CA LYS A 199 -5.73 -21.85 -14.63
C LYS A 199 -4.54 -21.13 -15.26
N ALA A 200 -3.82 -20.30 -14.49
CA ALA A 200 -2.67 -19.55 -15.00
C ALA A 200 -1.54 -20.51 -15.41
N SER A 201 -0.95 -20.25 -16.59
CA SER A 201 0.23 -20.97 -17.09
C SER A 201 1.51 -20.55 -16.39
N ASP A 202 1.58 -19.29 -15.97
CA ASP A 202 2.77 -18.65 -15.43
C ASP A 202 2.46 -17.95 -14.10
N ILE A 203 3.47 -17.80 -13.25
CA ILE A 203 3.39 -17.05 -12.01
C ILE A 203 3.89 -15.64 -12.27
N SER A 204 2.95 -14.73 -12.46
CA SER A 204 3.20 -13.30 -12.66
C SER A 204 3.34 -12.55 -11.33
N LEU A 205 3.71 -11.27 -11.41
CA LEU A 205 3.69 -10.36 -10.26
C LEU A 205 2.27 -10.22 -9.68
N ILE A 206 1.25 -10.11 -10.53
CA ILE A 206 -0.16 -10.03 -10.09
C ILE A 206 -0.58 -11.33 -9.41
N TRP A 207 -0.21 -12.47 -9.97
CA TRP A 207 -0.46 -13.76 -9.35
C TRP A 207 0.13 -13.83 -7.94
N LEU A 208 1.39 -13.38 -7.76
CA LEU A 208 2.05 -13.34 -6.44
C LEU A 208 1.33 -12.38 -5.47
N GLU A 209 0.91 -11.21 -5.92
CA GLU A 209 0.12 -10.27 -5.10
C GLU A 209 -1.20 -10.89 -4.63
N LYS A 210 -1.92 -11.56 -5.53
CA LYS A 210 -3.16 -12.28 -5.18
C LYS A 210 -2.90 -13.41 -4.20
N MET A 211 -1.81 -14.16 -4.40
CA MET A 211 -1.43 -15.25 -3.52
C MET A 211 -1.12 -14.79 -2.07
N VAL A 212 -0.62 -13.56 -1.88
CA VAL A 212 -0.45 -13.00 -0.52
C VAL A 212 -1.79 -12.96 0.22
N SER A 213 -2.87 -12.53 -0.43
CA SER A 213 -4.21 -12.51 0.17
C SER A 213 -4.73 -13.92 0.44
N VAL A 214 -4.58 -14.84 -0.52
CA VAL A 214 -4.96 -16.26 -0.35
C VAL A 214 -4.23 -16.86 0.85
N ALA A 215 -2.93 -16.65 0.96
CA ALA A 215 -2.10 -17.15 2.06
C ALA A 215 -2.51 -16.53 3.41
N TYR A 216 -2.82 -15.22 3.44
CA TYR A 216 -3.26 -14.54 4.67
C TYR A 216 -4.55 -15.13 5.23
N TYR A 217 -5.56 -15.38 4.40
CA TYR A 217 -6.82 -15.98 4.84
C TYR A 217 -6.69 -17.48 5.12
N SER A 218 -5.64 -18.13 4.59
CA SER A 218 -5.33 -19.55 4.82
C SER A 218 -4.32 -19.79 5.95
N LYS A 219 -3.94 -18.74 6.72
CA LYS A 219 -2.99 -18.91 7.83
C LYS A 219 -3.57 -19.76 8.94
N PRO A 220 -2.76 -20.54 9.69
CA PRO A 220 -3.25 -21.46 10.73
C PRO A 220 -4.12 -20.82 11.82
N SER A 221 -3.93 -19.53 12.12
CA SER A 221 -4.78 -18.81 13.08
C SER A 221 -6.23 -18.63 12.65
N ASN A 222 -6.58 -18.98 11.41
CA ASN A 222 -7.94 -18.94 10.86
C ASN A 222 -8.60 -20.33 10.82
N ASP A 223 -8.04 -21.34 11.46
CA ASP A 223 -8.49 -22.75 11.43
C ASP A 223 -9.94 -22.97 11.92
N SER A 224 -10.43 -22.07 12.80
CA SER A 224 -11.81 -22.08 13.28
C SER A 224 -12.84 -21.51 12.28
N LYS A 225 -12.40 -20.92 11.17
CA LYS A 225 -13.30 -20.36 10.14
C LYS A 225 -13.78 -21.47 9.21
N GLU A 226 -15.08 -21.44 8.85
CA GLU A 226 -15.72 -22.43 7.99
C GLU A 226 -15.01 -22.63 6.64
N TYR A 227 -14.53 -21.53 6.04
CA TYR A 227 -13.84 -21.53 4.75
C TYR A 227 -12.41 -22.07 4.81
N TYR A 228 -11.82 -22.19 6.00
CA TYR A 228 -10.37 -22.42 6.17
C TYR A 228 -9.91 -23.70 5.48
N GLY A 229 -10.58 -24.83 5.70
CA GLY A 229 -10.17 -26.13 5.18
C GLY A 229 -10.04 -26.13 3.66
N GLU A 230 -11.05 -25.65 2.95
CA GLU A 230 -11.06 -25.58 1.48
C GLU A 230 -10.01 -24.60 0.96
N LEU A 231 -9.97 -23.38 1.54
CA LEU A 231 -9.03 -22.35 1.08
C LEU A 231 -7.57 -22.75 1.35
N ARG A 232 -7.32 -23.43 2.47
CA ARG A 232 -5.99 -23.92 2.84
C ARG A 232 -5.49 -24.97 1.86
N GLU A 233 -6.30 -25.95 1.48
CA GLU A 233 -5.94 -26.96 0.49
C GLU A 233 -5.58 -26.32 -0.86
N LYS A 234 -6.41 -25.37 -1.32
CA LYS A 234 -6.14 -24.61 -2.57
C LYS A 234 -4.86 -23.79 -2.47
N ALA A 235 -4.63 -23.12 -1.33
CA ALA A 235 -3.44 -22.31 -1.10
C ALA A 235 -2.15 -23.15 -1.13
N GLU A 236 -2.15 -24.32 -0.50
CA GLU A 236 -1.00 -25.24 -0.51
C GLU A 236 -0.70 -25.78 -1.92
N LYS A 237 -1.74 -26.11 -2.68
CA LYS A 237 -1.59 -26.53 -4.08
C LYS A 237 -1.01 -25.41 -4.95
N LEU A 238 -1.46 -24.16 -4.78
CA LEU A 238 -0.92 -23.00 -5.48
C LEU A 238 0.52 -22.71 -5.05
N TYR A 239 0.81 -22.77 -3.76
CA TYR A 239 2.17 -22.62 -3.24
C TYR A 239 3.14 -23.68 -3.82
N GLY A 240 2.67 -24.90 -4.00
CA GLY A 240 3.43 -25.98 -4.67
C GLY A 240 3.82 -25.70 -6.12
N LYS A 241 3.14 -24.76 -6.81
CA LYS A 241 3.53 -24.30 -8.15
C LYS A 241 4.69 -23.30 -8.14
N MET A 242 4.96 -22.65 -6.99
CA MET A 242 5.98 -21.60 -6.88
C MET A 242 7.39 -22.20 -6.92
N SER A 243 8.24 -21.63 -7.78
CA SER A 243 9.68 -21.94 -7.79
C SER A 243 10.37 -21.39 -6.52
N GLU A 244 11.57 -21.87 -6.23
CA GLU A 244 12.37 -21.29 -5.13
C GLU A 244 12.70 -19.80 -5.37
N GLU A 245 12.84 -19.39 -6.63
CA GLU A 245 13.01 -17.99 -6.99
C GLU A 245 11.76 -17.18 -6.58
N ASN A 246 10.54 -17.64 -6.93
CA ASN A 246 9.30 -16.98 -6.50
C ASN A 246 9.19 -16.89 -4.98
N LYS A 247 9.53 -17.95 -4.24
CA LYS A 247 9.47 -17.99 -2.77
C LYS A 247 10.45 -17.03 -2.10
N ASN A 248 11.59 -16.74 -2.75
CA ASN A 248 12.59 -15.81 -2.26
C ASN A 248 12.31 -14.35 -2.60
N THR A 249 11.26 -14.04 -3.37
CA THR A 249 10.79 -12.67 -3.56
C THR A 249 10.15 -12.13 -2.28
N LEU A 250 9.97 -10.83 -2.20
CA LEU A 250 9.22 -10.18 -1.12
C LEU A 250 7.81 -10.78 -0.94
N TYR A 251 7.08 -10.95 -2.03
CA TYR A 251 5.74 -11.58 -2.01
C TYR A 251 5.82 -13.04 -1.56
N GLY A 252 6.80 -13.79 -2.08
CA GLY A 252 7.01 -15.19 -1.73
C GLY A 252 7.35 -15.38 -0.26
N ALA A 253 8.16 -14.53 0.32
CA ALA A 253 8.46 -14.54 1.76
C ALA A 253 7.19 -14.30 2.59
N ARG A 254 6.36 -13.33 2.22
CA ARG A 254 5.06 -13.06 2.88
C ARG A 254 4.08 -14.22 2.74
N ILE A 255 3.99 -14.83 1.55
CA ILE A 255 3.17 -16.02 1.31
C ILE A 255 3.62 -17.15 2.21
N THR A 256 4.93 -17.42 2.25
CA THR A 256 5.52 -18.49 3.07
C THR A 256 5.26 -18.25 4.57
N ALA A 257 5.48 -17.02 5.05
CA ALA A 257 5.25 -16.69 6.46
C ALA A 257 3.78 -16.79 6.88
N ASN A 258 2.83 -16.55 5.97
CA ASN A 258 1.41 -16.73 6.27
C ASN A 258 0.99 -18.21 6.26
N LEU A 259 1.43 -18.98 5.27
CA LEU A 259 1.08 -20.40 5.17
C LEU A 259 1.82 -21.26 6.20
N TYR A 260 3.09 -20.96 6.41
CA TYR A 260 4.00 -21.70 7.30
C TYR A 260 4.67 -20.72 8.25
N PRO A 261 3.92 -20.15 9.22
CA PRO A 261 4.45 -19.13 10.10
C PRO A 261 5.63 -19.70 10.89
N PRO A 262 6.72 -18.92 11.03
CA PRO A 262 7.84 -19.33 11.86
C PRO A 262 7.44 -19.40 13.34
N THR A 263 8.25 -20.07 14.13
CA THR A 263 8.10 -19.99 15.58
C THR A 263 8.35 -18.54 16.02
N ILE A 264 7.37 -17.96 16.73
CA ILE A 264 7.46 -16.60 17.23
C ILE A 264 8.35 -16.59 18.45
N VAL A 265 9.41 -15.77 18.41
CA VAL A 265 10.32 -15.59 19.54
C VAL A 265 9.57 -14.97 20.73
N GLY A 266 9.70 -15.58 21.90
CA GLY A 266 9.10 -15.15 23.17
C GLY A 266 10.03 -14.33 24.04
N VAL A 267 9.47 -13.73 25.10
CA VAL A 267 10.28 -13.11 26.16
C VAL A 267 11.08 -14.20 26.87
N GLY A 268 12.38 -13.99 27.02
CA GLY A 268 13.34 -14.94 27.58
C GLY A 268 14.05 -15.82 26.55
N ASP A 269 13.56 -15.88 25.32
CA ASP A 269 14.22 -16.60 24.23
C ASP A 269 15.47 -15.85 23.74
N ASP A 270 16.34 -16.55 23.03
CA ASP A 270 17.42 -15.93 22.28
C ASP A 270 16.83 -15.13 21.11
N PHE A 271 17.42 -13.95 20.82
CA PHE A 271 17.01 -13.18 19.67
C PHE A 271 17.27 -13.95 18.38
N ILE A 272 16.44 -13.67 17.36
CA ILE A 272 16.64 -14.21 16.01
C ILE A 272 17.41 -13.18 15.20
N ASP A 273 18.51 -13.63 14.58
CA ASP A 273 19.29 -12.83 13.64
C ASP A 273 18.78 -13.04 12.20
N ALA A 274 19.04 -12.06 11.33
CA ALA A 274 18.69 -12.12 9.93
C ALA A 274 19.62 -11.21 9.11
N ASP A 275 19.58 -11.39 7.79
CA ASP A 275 20.30 -10.54 6.86
C ASP A 275 19.48 -9.27 6.58
N PHE A 276 20.04 -8.11 6.93
CA PHE A 276 19.49 -6.79 6.66
C PHE A 276 20.39 -6.02 5.70
N LEU A 277 19.89 -4.95 5.14
CA LEU A 277 20.68 -4.04 4.31
C LEU A 277 20.85 -2.69 5.01
N ASP A 278 22.10 -2.19 5.04
CA ASP A 278 22.36 -0.80 5.38
C ASP A 278 22.08 0.13 4.19
N ILE A 279 22.15 1.44 4.39
CA ILE A 279 21.88 2.46 3.36
C ILE A 279 22.79 2.33 2.11
N ASN A 280 23.94 1.70 2.26
CA ASN A 280 24.90 1.45 1.18
C ASN A 280 24.71 0.08 0.51
N GLY A 281 23.72 -0.70 0.95
CA GLY A 281 23.44 -2.04 0.44
C GLY A 281 24.33 -3.13 1.04
N ASN A 282 25.10 -2.85 2.10
CA ASN A 282 25.89 -3.88 2.79
C ASN A 282 25.01 -4.71 3.71
N THR A 283 25.26 -6.01 3.77
CA THR A 283 24.59 -6.89 4.73
C THR A 283 24.99 -6.57 6.16
N LYS A 284 24.01 -6.48 7.03
CA LYS A 284 24.12 -6.28 8.48
C LYS A 284 23.33 -7.34 9.21
N HIS A 285 23.75 -7.63 10.45
CA HIS A 285 23.08 -8.56 11.36
C HIS A 285 22.82 -7.88 12.69
N LEU A 286 21.82 -8.32 13.44
CA LEU A 286 21.60 -7.81 14.79
C LEU A 286 22.78 -8.13 15.72
N SER A 287 23.44 -9.26 15.52
CA SER A 287 24.64 -9.67 16.24
C SER A 287 25.81 -8.69 16.10
N ASP A 288 25.88 -7.90 15.01
CA ASP A 288 26.90 -6.84 14.82
C ASP A 288 26.83 -5.75 15.91
N TYR A 289 25.68 -5.63 16.58
CA TYR A 289 25.39 -4.63 17.61
C TYR A 289 25.35 -5.18 19.03
N SER A 290 25.76 -6.44 19.23
CA SER A 290 25.75 -7.11 20.52
C SER A 290 26.62 -6.41 21.58
N GLY A 291 26.33 -6.67 22.87
CA GLY A 291 27.08 -6.14 24.02
C GLY A 291 26.44 -4.92 24.68
N LYS A 292 25.38 -4.39 24.12
CA LYS A 292 24.47 -3.41 24.71
C LYS A 292 23.05 -3.92 24.61
N TYR A 293 22.12 -3.28 25.30
CA TYR A 293 20.71 -3.46 24.99
C TYR A 293 20.44 -3.04 23.55
N LEU A 294 19.55 -3.77 22.83
CA LEU A 294 19.07 -3.36 21.52
C LEU A 294 17.58 -3.02 21.64
N LEU A 295 17.18 -1.85 21.16
CA LEU A 295 15.78 -1.53 20.91
C LEU A 295 15.51 -1.71 19.42
N LEU A 296 14.81 -2.78 19.07
CA LEU A 296 14.32 -2.99 17.72
C LEU A 296 13.03 -2.19 17.53
N ASP A 297 12.95 -1.47 16.43
CA ASP A 297 11.79 -0.69 16.01
C ASP A 297 11.41 -1.09 14.59
N PHE A 298 10.30 -1.80 14.44
CA PHE A 298 9.74 -2.16 13.13
C PHE A 298 8.81 -1.04 12.66
N TRP A 299 9.15 -0.43 11.52
CA TRP A 299 8.47 0.76 11.02
C TRP A 299 8.35 0.80 9.48
N SER A 300 7.59 1.77 8.96
CA SER A 300 7.58 2.13 7.54
C SER A 300 7.29 3.63 7.36
N SER A 301 7.67 4.17 6.21
CA SER A 301 7.46 5.58 5.84
C SER A 301 5.99 5.99 5.75
N GLY A 302 5.09 5.04 5.50
CA GLY A 302 3.64 5.26 5.47
C GLY A 302 2.96 5.16 6.84
N CYS A 303 3.70 4.83 7.91
CA CYS A 303 3.15 4.62 9.24
C CYS A 303 3.15 5.93 10.05
N GLY A 304 2.02 6.63 10.11
CA GLY A 304 1.88 7.87 10.88
C GLY A 304 2.30 7.75 12.35
N PRO A 305 1.81 6.76 13.12
CA PRO A 305 2.24 6.55 14.50
C PRO A 305 3.74 6.25 14.67
N CYS A 306 4.39 5.62 13.67
CA CYS A 306 5.84 5.41 13.68
C CYS A 306 6.59 6.73 13.58
N ILE A 307 6.16 7.61 12.67
CA ILE A 307 6.74 8.94 12.48
C ILE A 307 6.54 9.81 13.76
N MET A 308 5.39 9.69 14.42
CA MET A 308 5.12 10.38 15.68
C MET A 308 6.06 9.92 16.81
N ALA A 309 6.60 8.71 16.77
CA ALA A 309 7.55 8.19 17.76
C ALA A 309 8.98 8.73 17.58
N PHE A 310 9.36 9.23 16.41
CA PHE A 310 10.75 9.63 16.12
C PHE A 310 11.34 10.69 17.08
N PRO A 311 10.61 11.75 17.52
CA PRO A 311 11.14 12.67 18.51
C PRO A 311 11.54 11.98 19.83
N GLU A 312 10.69 11.06 20.32
CA GLU A 312 10.94 10.30 21.55
C GLU A 312 12.11 9.31 21.36
N MET A 313 12.21 8.66 20.20
CA MET A 313 13.33 7.78 19.86
C MET A 313 14.66 8.53 19.81
N LYS A 314 14.66 9.78 19.31
CA LYS A 314 15.85 10.62 19.32
C LYS A 314 16.31 10.93 20.74
N GLU A 315 15.37 11.29 21.63
CA GLU A 315 15.71 11.50 23.04
C GLU A 315 16.29 10.24 23.70
N ILE A 316 15.73 9.06 23.40
CA ILE A 316 16.23 7.78 23.90
C ILE A 316 17.64 7.51 23.36
N ALA A 317 17.86 7.71 22.07
CA ALA A 317 19.18 7.53 21.45
C ALA A 317 20.26 8.41 22.09
N ASP A 318 19.91 9.68 22.41
CA ASP A 318 20.84 10.62 23.02
C ASP A 318 21.11 10.29 24.50
N ASN A 319 20.07 9.90 25.27
CA ASN A 319 20.16 9.69 26.70
C ASN A 319 20.74 8.32 27.10
N PHE A 320 20.57 7.28 26.29
CA PHE A 320 20.93 5.90 26.62
C PHE A 320 22.06 5.34 25.76
N ARG A 321 22.72 6.12 24.94
CA ARG A 321 23.72 5.66 23.96
C ARG A 321 24.85 4.80 24.54
N GLU A 322 25.16 4.93 25.81
CA GLU A 322 26.20 4.12 26.48
C GLU A 322 25.75 2.66 26.66
N ASN A 323 24.45 2.45 26.94
CA ASN A 323 23.89 1.16 27.32
C ASN A 323 22.92 0.58 26.27
N LEU A 324 22.43 1.41 25.32
CA LEU A 324 21.41 1.03 24.36
C LEU A 324 21.83 1.40 22.93
N THR A 325 21.56 0.52 21.99
CA THR A 325 21.57 0.79 20.55
C THR A 325 20.15 0.68 20.02
N ILE A 326 19.62 1.73 19.39
CA ILE A 326 18.36 1.67 18.64
C ILE A 326 18.68 1.14 17.24
N ILE A 327 17.89 0.17 16.80
CA ILE A 327 17.94 -0.40 15.44
C ILE A 327 16.54 -0.31 14.86
N SER A 328 16.30 0.71 14.02
CA SER A 328 15.05 0.80 13.26
C SER A 328 15.14 -0.08 12.02
N ILE A 329 14.20 -1.00 11.90
CA ILE A 329 14.10 -2.00 10.84
C ILE A 329 12.96 -1.59 9.92
N SER A 330 13.31 -1.00 8.77
CA SER A 330 12.30 -0.60 7.80
C SER A 330 11.71 -1.79 7.06
N LEU A 331 10.40 -1.78 6.91
CA LEU A 331 9.60 -2.72 6.11
C LEU A 331 9.25 -2.16 4.72
N ASP A 332 9.84 -1.01 4.36
CA ASP A 332 9.64 -0.35 3.08
C ASP A 332 10.54 -0.94 1.97
N SER A 333 10.26 -0.56 0.74
CA SER A 333 11.21 -0.69 -0.36
C SER A 333 12.47 0.15 -0.13
N ASP A 334 13.52 -0.12 -0.91
CA ASP A 334 14.80 0.59 -0.80
C ASP A 334 14.65 2.11 -1.03
N SER A 335 13.90 2.48 -2.08
CA SER A 335 13.70 3.88 -2.46
C SER A 335 12.92 4.66 -1.39
N ARG A 336 11.83 4.09 -0.88
CA ARG A 336 10.99 4.70 0.15
C ARG A 336 11.71 4.84 1.48
N TRP A 337 12.44 3.81 1.88
CA TRP A 337 13.24 3.85 3.09
C TRP A 337 14.28 4.96 3.04
N LYS A 338 15.03 5.07 1.93
CA LYS A 338 16.03 6.14 1.75
C LYS A 338 15.42 7.54 1.76
N GLU A 339 14.31 7.74 1.03
CA GLU A 339 13.55 9.01 1.04
C GLU A 339 13.11 9.39 2.46
N ALA A 340 12.65 8.41 3.25
CA ALA A 340 12.19 8.66 4.62
C ALA A 340 13.33 8.97 5.58
N LEU A 341 14.49 8.31 5.45
CA LEU A 341 15.67 8.64 6.26
C LEU A 341 16.09 10.10 6.06
N ASP A 342 16.12 10.57 4.82
CA ASP A 342 16.48 11.94 4.47
C ASP A 342 15.39 12.92 4.99
N THR A 343 14.12 12.62 4.77
CA THR A 343 13.01 13.47 5.15
C THR A 343 12.93 13.69 6.66
N HIS A 344 13.12 12.63 7.46
CA HIS A 344 12.98 12.67 8.92
C HIS A 344 14.31 12.86 9.66
N ASN A 345 15.44 12.89 8.96
CA ASN A 345 16.79 13.06 9.53
C ASN A 345 17.06 12.08 10.70
N LEU A 346 16.85 10.80 10.44
CA LEU A 346 17.04 9.73 11.42
C LEU A 346 18.54 9.48 11.62
N THR A 347 19.04 9.72 12.84
CA THR A 347 20.49 9.73 13.14
C THR A 347 20.99 8.46 13.83
N TRP A 348 20.10 7.57 14.28
CA TRP A 348 20.46 6.27 14.87
C TRP A 348 20.55 5.18 13.80
N THR A 349 20.89 3.96 14.22
CA THR A 349 21.05 2.84 13.28
C THR A 349 19.74 2.52 12.59
N ASN A 350 19.74 2.58 11.27
CA ASN A 350 18.61 2.22 10.41
C ASN A 350 19.06 1.16 9.40
N ILE A 351 18.32 0.07 9.35
CA ILE A 351 18.52 -1.05 8.42
C ILE A 351 17.18 -1.40 7.76
N ARG A 352 17.23 -2.07 6.64
CA ARG A 352 16.04 -2.52 5.92
C ARG A 352 15.98 -4.05 5.87
N ASP A 353 14.83 -4.61 6.16
CA ASP A 353 14.55 -6.03 5.92
C ASP A 353 14.03 -6.20 4.47
N PRO A 354 14.81 -6.83 3.56
CA PRO A 354 14.38 -7.02 2.17
C PRO A 354 13.18 -7.97 2.04
N LYS A 355 12.83 -8.74 3.09
CA LYS A 355 11.66 -9.62 3.13
C LYS A 355 10.46 -8.95 3.80
N SER A 356 10.60 -7.73 4.33
CA SER A 356 9.52 -6.97 4.97
C SER A 356 8.76 -7.80 6.01
N TYR A 357 7.42 -7.85 5.94
CA TYR A 357 6.60 -8.66 6.86
C TYR A 357 6.83 -10.18 6.77
N GLY A 358 7.48 -10.67 5.74
CA GLY A 358 7.84 -12.08 5.58
C GLY A 358 9.22 -12.44 6.14
N GLY A 359 9.97 -11.44 6.64
CA GLY A 359 11.30 -11.60 7.22
C GLY A 359 11.28 -11.66 8.75
N LEU A 360 12.16 -10.86 9.38
CA LEU A 360 12.29 -10.83 10.85
C LEU A 360 10.98 -10.44 11.53
N ALA A 361 10.19 -9.57 10.91
CA ALA A 361 8.88 -9.18 11.42
C ALA A 361 7.97 -10.40 11.71
N ALA A 362 8.00 -11.43 10.85
CA ALA A 362 7.24 -12.67 11.06
C ALA A 362 7.73 -13.43 12.30
N ASN A 363 9.06 -13.51 12.52
CA ASN A 363 9.65 -14.18 13.67
C ASN A 363 9.32 -13.48 14.99
N TYR A 364 9.16 -12.16 15.00
CA TYR A 364 8.76 -11.40 16.19
C TYR A 364 7.25 -11.32 16.39
N GLY A 365 6.45 -11.83 15.44
CA GLY A 365 4.98 -11.80 15.49
C GLY A 365 4.41 -10.41 15.23
N VAL A 366 5.07 -9.60 14.40
CA VAL A 366 4.63 -8.25 14.04
C VAL A 366 3.40 -8.35 13.15
N VAL A 367 2.24 -7.98 13.70
CA VAL A 367 0.96 -7.93 12.95
C VAL A 367 0.58 -6.50 12.57
N GLY A 368 1.26 -5.50 13.13
CA GLY A 368 1.08 -4.07 12.86
C GLY A 368 2.25 -3.28 13.40
N ILE A 369 2.46 -2.09 12.87
CA ILE A 369 3.55 -1.18 13.22
C ILE A 369 3.01 0.15 13.76
N PRO A 370 3.78 0.87 14.63
CA PRO A 370 5.10 0.50 15.14
C PRO A 370 5.04 -0.73 16.05
N TYR A 371 6.11 -1.52 16.01
CA TYR A 371 6.29 -2.65 16.90
C TYR A 371 7.71 -2.64 17.44
N TYR A 372 7.87 -2.91 18.73
CA TYR A 372 9.14 -2.80 19.42
C TYR A 372 9.52 -4.11 20.09
N ALA A 373 10.84 -4.35 20.20
CA ALA A 373 11.39 -5.39 21.05
C ALA A 373 12.66 -4.88 21.73
N ILE A 374 12.88 -5.24 23.00
CA ILE A 374 14.14 -5.00 23.72
C ILE A 374 14.87 -6.32 23.86
N ILE A 375 16.18 -6.30 23.51
CA ILE A 375 17.09 -7.43 23.63
C ILE A 375 18.19 -7.05 24.64
N SER A 376 18.50 -7.94 25.58
CA SER A 376 19.57 -7.71 26.57
C SER A 376 20.97 -7.85 25.94
N PRO A 377 22.04 -7.38 26.62
CA PRO A 377 23.41 -7.57 26.17
C PRO A 377 23.80 -9.04 25.96
N GLU A 378 23.15 -10.00 26.67
CA GLU A 378 23.35 -11.44 26.56
C GLU A 378 22.56 -12.04 25.38
N GLY A 379 21.80 -11.23 24.62
CA GLY A 379 21.04 -11.69 23.48
C GLY A 379 19.66 -12.27 23.80
N LYS A 380 19.08 -11.97 24.98
CA LYS A 380 17.73 -12.42 25.34
C LYS A 380 16.68 -11.37 25.05
N VAL A 381 15.54 -11.77 24.53
CA VAL A 381 14.38 -10.88 24.39
C VAL A 381 13.82 -10.55 25.77
N VAL A 382 13.87 -9.27 26.14
CA VAL A 382 13.43 -8.77 27.46
C VAL A 382 11.94 -8.43 27.45
N ASP A 383 11.48 -7.73 26.41
CA ASP A 383 10.06 -7.38 26.20
C ASP A 383 9.79 -7.12 24.71
N LYS A 384 8.52 -7.19 24.32
CA LYS A 384 8.06 -6.80 22.99
C LYS A 384 6.61 -6.31 23.03
N TRP A 385 6.30 -5.27 22.26
CA TRP A 385 4.95 -4.67 22.23
C TRP A 385 4.69 -3.93 20.93
N GLY A 386 3.42 -3.72 20.61
CA GLY A 386 2.99 -2.93 19.45
C GLY A 386 2.30 -1.63 19.85
N GLY A 387 2.28 -0.69 18.90
CA GLY A 387 1.61 0.62 19.02
C GLY A 387 2.47 1.69 19.66
N TYR A 388 2.09 2.94 19.41
CA TYR A 388 2.72 4.15 19.96
C TYR A 388 1.76 4.87 20.90
N GLY A 389 2.29 5.37 22.00
CA GLY A 389 1.66 6.32 22.90
C GLY A 389 2.73 7.27 23.43
N GLU A 390 2.46 8.56 23.40
CA GLU A 390 3.41 9.61 23.83
C GLU A 390 3.97 9.31 25.23
N GLY A 391 5.30 9.31 25.37
CA GLY A 391 6.02 9.00 26.61
C GLY A 391 6.06 7.52 27.00
N LEU A 392 5.29 6.64 26.35
CA LEU A 392 5.23 5.24 26.70
C LEU A 392 6.51 4.48 26.33
N LEU A 393 7.08 4.77 25.16
CA LEU A 393 8.30 4.13 24.68
C LEU A 393 9.48 4.42 25.63
N LYS A 394 9.68 5.70 25.95
CA LYS A 394 10.74 6.15 26.87
C LYS A 394 10.58 5.52 28.25
N LYS A 395 9.36 5.54 28.79
CA LYS A 395 9.06 4.91 30.10
C LYS A 395 9.42 3.42 30.10
N LYS A 396 9.04 2.68 29.05
CA LYS A 396 9.40 1.26 28.95
C LYS A 396 10.92 1.03 28.87
N VAL A 397 11.63 1.87 28.11
CA VAL A 397 13.10 1.80 28.02
C VAL A 397 13.72 2.06 29.39
N GLU A 398 13.29 3.11 30.12
CA GLU A 398 13.78 3.44 31.48
C GLU A 398 13.53 2.31 32.50
N GLU A 399 12.42 1.60 32.39
CA GLU A 399 12.06 0.49 33.27
C GLU A 399 12.85 -0.78 33.00
N LEU A 400 13.20 -1.06 31.74
CA LEU A 400 13.78 -2.33 31.28
C LEU A 400 15.31 -2.30 31.17
N ILE A 401 15.90 -1.11 30.95
CA ILE A 401 17.35 -0.91 30.85
C ILE A 401 17.87 -0.40 32.18
N ARG A 402 18.40 -1.27 32.99
CA ARG A 402 18.97 -0.97 34.31
C ARG A 402 20.47 -1.24 34.37
#